data_8f5697841b99f0efd5437a4710286232
#
_entry.id   8f5697841b99f0efd5437a4710286232
#
_cell.length_a   1.000
_cell.length_b   1.000
_cell.length_c   1.000
_cell.angle_alpha   90.00
_cell.angle_beta   90.00
_cell.angle_gamma   90.00
#
_symmetry.space_group_name_H-M   'P 1'
#
loop_
_entity.id
_entity.type
_entity.pdbx_description
1 polymer ?
#
loop_
_entity_poly.entity_id
_entity_poly.type
_entity_poly.pdbx_seq_one_letter_code
_entity_poly.pdbx_strand_id
1 'polypeptide(L)'
;KNEGSFQIEINGKLYFDEPNFSVDEFLLYADRWIASGDKSQSMHYHCVDTDENPLVSFSMKNGRWYIDSPWKLFECNDSFTRDELEQAVIRLEKAIEC
;
A
#
# COMPACT_ATOMS: atom_id res chain seq x y z
N LYS A 1 14.76 12.36 -3.03
CA LYS A 1 13.38 11.90 -2.82
C LYS A 1 12.73 11.61 -4.15
N ASN A 2 12.18 10.42 -4.30
CA ASN A 2 11.65 9.94 -5.56
C ASN A 2 10.13 10.07 -5.57
N GLU A 3 9.64 11.11 -6.23
CA GLU A 3 8.21 11.34 -6.38
C GLU A 3 7.77 11.02 -7.79
N GLY A 4 6.59 10.49 -7.93
CA GLY A 4 6.04 10.16 -9.23
C GLY A 4 4.64 9.64 -9.12
N SER A 5 4.09 9.23 -10.24
CA SER A 5 2.78 8.61 -10.32
C SER A 5 2.76 7.30 -9.57
N PHE A 6 1.74 7.12 -8.74
CA PHE A 6 1.53 5.87 -8.02
C PHE A 6 0.08 5.45 -8.17
N GLN A 7 -0.11 4.23 -8.60
CA GLN A 7 -1.44 3.68 -8.82
C GLN A 7 -1.58 2.33 -8.16
N ILE A 8 -2.74 2.07 -7.59
CA ILE A 8 -3.10 0.76 -7.07
C ILE A 8 -4.30 0.28 -7.87
N GLU A 9 -4.16 -0.88 -8.50
CA GLU A 9 -5.26 -1.52 -9.22
C GLU A 9 -5.68 -2.78 -8.48
N ILE A 10 -6.99 -2.98 -8.40
CA ILE A 10 -7.57 -4.16 -7.77
C ILE A 10 -8.55 -4.77 -8.75
N ASN A 11 -8.27 -6.02 -9.15
CA ASN A 11 -9.10 -6.75 -10.11
C ASN A 11 -9.33 -5.96 -11.39
N GLY A 12 -8.29 -5.27 -11.87
CA GLY A 12 -8.34 -4.50 -13.10
C GLY A 12 -8.98 -3.12 -12.97
N LYS A 13 -9.38 -2.73 -11.76
CA LYS A 13 -9.97 -1.40 -11.52
C LYS A 13 -9.01 -0.53 -10.74
N LEU A 14 -8.95 0.74 -11.11
CA LEU A 14 -8.09 1.70 -10.43
C LEU A 14 -8.69 2.07 -9.08
N TYR A 15 -7.97 1.72 -8.02
CA TYR A 15 -8.40 1.95 -6.65
C TYR A 15 -7.83 3.24 -6.06
N PHE A 16 -6.61 3.57 -6.43
CA PHE A 16 -5.88 4.70 -5.89
C PHE A 16 -5.02 5.27 -7.02
N ASP A 17 -5.05 6.58 -7.20
CA ASP A 17 -4.29 7.23 -8.26
C ASP A 17 -3.80 8.57 -7.79
N GLU A 18 -2.48 8.68 -7.61
CA GLU A 18 -1.87 9.91 -7.14
C GLU A 18 -0.66 10.24 -8.01
N PRO A 19 -0.71 11.35 -8.76
CA PRO A 19 0.38 11.68 -9.68
C PRO A 19 1.65 12.17 -8.99
N ASN A 20 1.55 12.70 -7.77
CA ASN A 20 2.70 13.24 -7.04
C ASN A 20 2.85 12.55 -5.70
N PHE A 21 3.26 11.28 -5.73
CA PHE A 21 3.31 10.44 -4.55
C PHE A 21 4.76 10.17 -4.15
N SER A 22 5.03 10.19 -2.85
CA SER A 22 6.35 9.87 -2.31
C SER A 22 6.52 8.36 -2.26
N VAL A 23 6.84 7.76 -3.41
CA VAL A 23 6.89 6.31 -3.56
C VAL A 23 7.95 5.69 -2.66
N ASP A 24 9.12 6.32 -2.56
CA ASP A 24 10.21 5.79 -1.73
C ASP A 24 9.86 5.82 -0.24
N GLU A 25 9.12 6.83 0.22
CA GLU A 25 8.64 6.83 1.60
C GLU A 25 7.65 5.71 1.86
N PHE A 26 6.73 5.51 0.93
CA PHE A 26 5.77 4.41 1.04
C PHE A 26 6.49 3.06 1.10
N LEU A 27 7.50 2.87 0.24
CA LEU A 27 8.26 1.62 0.22
C LEU A 27 9.02 1.39 1.51
N LEU A 28 9.49 2.46 2.16
CA LEU A 28 10.15 2.32 3.44
C LEU A 28 9.20 1.74 4.50
N TYR A 29 7.97 2.24 4.54
CA TYR A 29 6.95 1.71 5.44
C TYR A 29 6.60 0.25 5.10
N ALA A 30 6.43 -0.03 3.81
CA ALA A 30 6.06 -1.36 3.34
C ALA A 30 7.17 -2.37 3.61
N ASP A 31 8.43 -1.99 3.40
CA ASP A 31 9.57 -2.87 3.66
C ASP A 31 9.69 -3.22 5.14
N ARG A 32 9.47 -2.25 6.01
CA ARG A 32 9.47 -2.50 7.45
C ARG A 32 8.37 -3.47 7.85
N TRP A 33 7.22 -3.33 7.22
CA TRP A 33 6.09 -4.22 7.46
C TRP A 33 6.41 -5.65 7.01
N ILE A 34 6.99 -5.79 5.81
CA ILE A 34 7.38 -7.12 5.29
C ILE A 34 8.41 -7.77 6.22
N ALA A 35 9.37 -6.99 6.69
CA ALA A 35 10.45 -7.49 7.55
C ALA A 35 10.00 -7.76 8.98
N SER A 36 8.81 -7.33 9.36
CA SER A 36 8.29 -7.53 10.71
C SER A 36 8.14 -9.01 11.04
N GLY A 37 8.54 -9.39 12.23
CA GLY A 37 8.36 -10.75 12.71
C GLY A 37 6.92 -11.08 13.07
N ASP A 38 6.08 -10.06 13.24
CA ASP A 38 4.68 -10.25 13.55
C ASP A 38 3.86 -10.23 12.25
N LYS A 39 3.46 -11.42 11.80
CA LYS A 39 2.75 -11.57 10.53
C LYS A 39 1.32 -11.07 10.57
N SER A 40 0.82 -10.66 11.73
CA SER A 40 -0.51 -10.07 11.86
C SER A 40 -0.47 -8.55 11.98
N GLN A 41 0.72 -7.95 12.02
CA GLN A 41 0.87 -6.51 12.19
C GLN A 41 0.37 -5.75 10.97
N SER A 42 -0.44 -4.71 11.21
CA SER A 42 -0.95 -3.84 10.15
C SER A 42 0.14 -2.90 9.63
N MET A 43 -0.03 -2.45 8.40
CA MET A 43 0.83 -1.43 7.81
C MET A 43 0.03 -0.14 7.69
N HIS A 44 0.59 0.97 8.16
CA HIS A 44 -0.05 2.29 8.06
C HIS A 44 0.97 3.27 7.51
N TYR A 45 0.74 3.72 6.28
CA TYR A 45 1.61 4.72 5.68
C TYR A 45 1.09 6.12 6.00
N HIS A 46 1.89 6.90 6.69
CA HIS A 46 1.58 8.29 7.05
C HIS A 46 2.40 9.21 6.18
N CYS A 47 1.74 10.01 5.37
CA CYS A 47 2.38 10.99 4.51
C CYS A 47 2.43 12.35 5.22
N VAL A 48 3.61 12.98 5.21
CA VAL A 48 3.79 14.26 5.90
C VAL A 48 3.11 15.41 5.18
N ASP A 49 2.75 15.22 3.91
CA ASP A 49 2.19 16.25 3.07
C ASP A 49 0.67 16.35 3.14
N THR A 50 0.02 15.54 3.96
CA THR A 50 -1.45 15.56 4.10
C THR A 50 -1.85 15.24 5.53
N ASP A 51 -3.01 15.74 5.93
CA ASP A 51 -3.61 15.40 7.22
C ASP A 51 -4.50 14.16 7.14
N GLU A 52 -4.72 13.63 5.95
CA GLU A 52 -5.59 12.46 5.74
C GLU A 52 -4.78 11.17 5.87
N ASN A 53 -4.40 10.86 7.12
CA ASN A 53 -3.56 9.71 7.40
C ASN A 53 -4.29 8.69 8.29
N PRO A 54 -3.96 7.41 8.17
CA PRO A 54 -2.98 6.85 7.23
C PRO A 54 -3.48 6.92 5.79
N LEU A 55 -2.59 7.30 4.89
CA LEU A 55 -2.94 7.49 3.48
C LEU A 55 -3.17 6.16 2.76
N VAL A 56 -2.41 5.15 3.12
CA VAL A 56 -2.61 3.77 2.64
C VAL A 56 -2.40 2.86 3.82
N SER A 57 -3.28 1.90 4.01
CA SER A 57 -3.11 0.93 5.09
C SER A 57 -3.50 -0.47 4.65
N PHE A 58 -2.79 -1.46 5.22
CA PHE A 58 -3.10 -2.88 5.10
C PHE A 58 -3.42 -3.40 6.49
N SER A 59 -4.55 -4.06 6.66
CA SER A 59 -4.92 -4.61 7.96
C SER A 59 -5.51 -6.00 7.81
N MET A 60 -5.35 -6.81 8.86
CA MET A 60 -5.84 -8.18 8.85
C MET A 60 -7.07 -8.31 9.72
N LYS A 61 -8.04 -9.06 9.21
CA LYS A 61 -9.25 -9.39 9.95
C LYS A 61 -9.66 -10.81 9.56
N ASN A 62 -9.82 -11.66 10.56
CA ASN A 62 -10.23 -13.06 10.35
C ASN A 62 -9.32 -13.82 9.38
N GLY A 63 -8.01 -13.57 9.46
CA GLY A 63 -7.03 -14.25 8.63
C GLY A 63 -6.91 -13.73 7.19
N ARG A 64 -7.67 -12.70 6.85
CA ARG A 64 -7.60 -12.09 5.52
C ARG A 64 -7.13 -10.64 5.62
N TRP A 65 -6.50 -10.17 4.57
CA TRP A 65 -5.95 -8.81 4.53
C TRP A 65 -6.83 -7.89 3.70
N TYR A 66 -6.92 -6.65 4.14
CA TYR A 66 -7.74 -5.62 3.49
C TYR A 66 -6.90 -4.37 3.30
N ILE A 67 -7.20 -3.63 2.23
CA ILE A 67 -6.56 -2.35 1.94
C ILE A 67 -7.56 -1.23 2.19
N ASP A 68 -7.07 -0.08 2.66
CA ASP A 68 -7.90 1.10 2.80
C ASP A 68 -7.09 2.37 2.55
N SER A 69 -7.80 3.41 2.14
CA SER A 69 -7.23 4.72 1.90
C SER A 69 -8.36 5.76 1.93
N PRO A 70 -8.13 6.95 2.53
CA PRO A 70 -9.12 8.03 2.44
C PRO A 70 -9.29 8.56 1.01
N TRP A 71 -8.32 8.27 0.13
CA TRP A 71 -8.36 8.70 -1.27
C TRP A 71 -8.76 7.57 -2.22
N LYS A 72 -9.37 6.53 -1.71
CA LYS A 72 -9.81 5.40 -2.55
C LYS A 72 -10.88 5.84 -3.53
N LEU A 73 -10.83 5.27 -4.72
CA LEU A 73 -11.77 5.59 -5.80
C LEU A 73 -13.04 4.75 -5.74
N PHE A 74 -13.02 3.66 -4.98
CA PHE A 74 -14.21 2.84 -4.72
C PHE A 74 -14.00 2.06 -3.44
N GLU A 75 -15.09 1.58 -2.85
CA GLU A 75 -15.03 0.70 -1.68
C GLU A 75 -14.60 -0.70 -2.12
N CYS A 76 -13.45 -1.15 -1.60
CA CYS A 76 -12.94 -2.48 -1.91
C CYS A 76 -13.39 -3.45 -0.82
N ASN A 77 -14.24 -4.39 -1.18
CA ASN A 77 -14.69 -5.42 -0.26
C ASN A 77 -13.93 -6.74 -0.43
N ASP A 78 -12.97 -6.76 -1.34
CA ASP A 78 -12.14 -7.93 -1.58
C ASP A 78 -11.07 -8.04 -0.51
N SER A 79 -10.65 -9.26 -0.26
CA SER A 79 -9.57 -9.53 0.68
C SER A 79 -8.43 -10.22 -0.02
N PHE A 80 -7.25 -10.19 0.62
CA PHE A 80 -6.01 -10.67 0.02
C PHE A 80 -5.27 -11.56 1.02
N THR A 81 -4.33 -12.34 0.52
CA THR A 81 -3.38 -13.02 1.38
C THR A 81 -2.23 -12.08 1.68
N ARG A 82 -1.50 -12.35 2.76
CA ARG A 82 -0.28 -11.60 3.07
C ARG A 82 0.69 -11.66 1.90
N ASP A 83 0.83 -12.85 1.30
CA ASP A 83 1.75 -13.05 0.18
C ASP A 83 1.38 -12.19 -1.01
N GLU A 84 0.10 -12.08 -1.32
CA GLU A 84 -0.35 -11.23 -2.44
C GLU A 84 0.07 -9.78 -2.25
N LEU A 85 -0.07 -9.26 -1.03
CA LEU A 85 0.33 -7.89 -0.74
C LEU A 85 1.85 -7.73 -0.78
N GLU A 86 2.60 -8.68 -0.22
CA GLU A 86 4.06 -8.62 -0.25
C GLU A 86 4.59 -8.66 -1.67
N GLN A 87 4.03 -9.52 -2.51
CA GLN A 87 4.45 -9.62 -3.91
C GLN A 87 4.15 -8.35 -4.70
N ALA A 88 3.03 -7.70 -4.40
CA ALA A 88 2.70 -6.43 -5.04
C ALA A 88 3.73 -5.35 -4.70
N VAL A 89 4.16 -5.28 -3.44
CA VAL A 89 5.20 -4.34 -3.01
C VAL A 89 6.51 -4.64 -3.71
N ILE A 90 6.90 -5.91 -3.79
CA ILE A 90 8.14 -6.31 -4.43
C ILE A 90 8.12 -5.94 -5.92
N ARG A 91 7.01 -6.14 -6.61
CA ARG A 91 6.89 -5.74 -8.01
C ARG A 91 7.03 -4.24 -8.19
N LEU A 92 6.48 -3.46 -7.28
CA LEU A 92 6.63 -2.01 -7.31
C LEU A 92 8.09 -1.60 -7.15
N GLU A 93 8.80 -2.22 -6.21
CA GLU A 93 10.23 -1.94 -6.00
C GLU A 93 11.04 -2.21 -7.26
N LYS A 94 10.78 -3.34 -7.92
CA LYS A 94 11.48 -3.70 -9.15
C LYS A 94 11.20 -2.71 -10.28
N ALA A 95 9.97 -2.23 -10.37
CA ALA A 95 9.60 -1.27 -11.41
C ALA A 95 10.33 0.06 -11.23
N ILE A 96 10.58 0.46 -9.99
CA ILE A 96 11.27 1.72 -9.69
C ILE A 96 12.78 1.60 -9.96
N GLU A 97 13.35 0.43 -9.73
CA GLU A 97 14.78 0.19 -9.91
C GLU A 97 15.22 0.19 -11.37
N CYS A 98 14.31 0.04 -12.31
CA CYS A 98 14.63 -0.05 -13.74
C CYS A 98 14.86 1.30 -14.38
#